data_576db8ddf4d42812343cb9e6f0cb88ac
#
_entry.id   576db8ddf4d42812343cb9e6f0cb88ac
#
_cell.length_a   1.000
_cell.length_b   1.000
_cell.length_c   1.000
_cell.angle_alpha   90.00
_cell.angle_beta   90.00
_cell.angle_gamma   90.00
#
_symmetry.space_group_name_H-M   'P 1'
#
loop_
_entity.id
_entity.type
_entity.pdbx_description
1 polymer ?
#
loop_
_entity_poly.entity_id
_entity_poly.type
_entity_poly.pdbx_seq_one_letter_code
_entity_poly.pdbx_strand_id
1 'polypeptide(L)'
;PIIESALSTTTTSPMGAVGLWQFMPATGKSYGLEINSFVDERRDPVQATRAACRYLKDLYSIYHDWTLAIAAYNCGPGNVNKALARAGGGTTFWDIYEYLPRETRGYVPAFVGASYAYAYHQQHGIQSENPPMPLATDTIRVTRLLHLGQVASTLDIPIETLRTLNPQYKMDIIPATIKSYTLVLPQHYLCQYIASEEEIHRKDSTYLKEYINPANIEKKKLADATPAYTTYTVKRGDTLGAIARRYRTTTAQIMKLNKLKNANKLREGQRLRIPIRR
;
A
#
# COMPACT_ATOMS: atom_id res chain seq x y z
N PRO A 1 12.60 -3.22 -0.06
CA PRO A 1 11.64 -3.99 -0.90
C PRO A 1 11.82 -5.50 -0.77
N ILE A 2 13.07 -6.03 -0.74
CA ILE A 2 13.31 -7.48 -0.66
C ILE A 2 12.64 -8.06 0.58
N ILE A 3 12.94 -7.53 1.77
CA ILE A 3 12.40 -8.02 3.05
C ILE A 3 10.94 -7.64 3.31
N GLU A 4 10.41 -6.64 2.61
CA GLU A 4 9.03 -6.18 2.76
C GLU A 4 8.04 -7.02 1.92
N SER A 5 8.39 -7.29 0.68
CA SER A 5 7.44 -7.86 -0.29
C SER A 5 8.05 -8.86 -1.25
N ALA A 6 9.31 -9.25 -1.07
CA ALA A 6 10.07 -10.00 -2.07
C ALA A 6 9.98 -9.38 -3.48
N LEU A 7 10.06 -8.04 -3.53
CA LEU A 7 9.95 -7.21 -4.76
C LEU A 7 8.56 -7.22 -5.42
N SER A 8 7.51 -7.71 -4.75
CA SER A 8 6.15 -7.68 -5.29
C SER A 8 5.52 -6.30 -5.16
N THR A 9 5.02 -5.75 -6.26
CA THR A 9 4.30 -4.46 -6.31
C THR A 9 2.86 -4.56 -5.83
N THR A 10 2.28 -5.76 -5.79
CA THR A 10 0.84 -5.97 -5.52
C THR A 10 0.54 -6.63 -4.19
N THR A 11 1.55 -7.16 -3.49
CA THR A 11 1.38 -7.85 -2.20
C THR A 11 0.65 -6.95 -1.20
N THR A 12 -0.32 -7.55 -0.51
CA THR A 12 -1.09 -6.89 0.55
C THR A 12 -0.99 -7.71 1.83
N SER A 13 -0.52 -7.09 2.91
CA SER A 13 -0.45 -7.74 4.21
C SER A 13 -1.83 -7.84 4.88
N PRO A 14 -2.03 -8.75 5.86
CA PRO A 14 -3.27 -8.83 6.64
C PRO A 14 -3.62 -7.53 7.38
N MET A 15 -2.63 -6.68 7.66
CA MET A 15 -2.80 -5.38 8.31
C MET A 15 -3.10 -4.24 7.32
N GLY A 16 -3.11 -4.52 6.01
CA GLY A 16 -3.40 -3.54 4.97
C GLY A 16 -2.20 -2.74 4.48
N ALA A 17 -0.98 -3.17 4.79
CA ALA A 17 0.21 -2.67 4.11
C ALA A 17 0.25 -3.19 2.67
N VAL A 18 0.68 -2.38 1.71
CA VAL A 18 0.58 -2.71 0.27
C VAL A 18 1.85 -2.33 -0.47
N GLY A 19 2.18 -3.17 -1.45
CA GLY A 19 3.13 -2.91 -2.50
C GLY A 19 4.58 -3.15 -2.11
N LEU A 20 5.46 -2.70 -2.98
CA LEU A 20 6.91 -2.92 -2.94
C LEU A 20 7.54 -2.57 -1.58
N TRP A 21 7.08 -1.50 -0.95
CA TRP A 21 7.57 -0.92 0.29
C TRP A 21 6.65 -1.14 1.49
N GLN A 22 5.58 -1.92 1.34
CA GLN A 22 4.60 -2.24 2.37
C GLN A 22 4.08 -1.02 3.16
N PHE A 23 3.77 0.06 2.44
CA PHE A 23 3.20 1.23 3.09
C PHE A 23 1.83 0.95 3.68
N MET A 24 1.65 1.33 4.94
CA MET A 24 0.32 1.49 5.52
C MET A 24 -0.40 2.68 4.88
N PRO A 25 -1.75 2.64 4.72
CA PRO A 25 -2.48 3.71 4.05
C PRO A 25 -2.23 5.11 4.62
N ALA A 26 -2.18 5.24 5.95
CA ALA A 26 -1.95 6.52 6.60
C ALA A 26 -0.55 7.07 6.29
N THR A 27 0.48 6.23 6.41
CA THR A 27 1.86 6.60 6.12
C THR A 27 2.04 6.92 4.64
N GLY A 28 1.49 6.09 3.73
CA GLY A 28 1.54 6.36 2.29
C GLY A 28 0.97 7.74 1.94
N LYS A 29 -0.21 8.07 2.47
CA LYS A 29 -0.84 9.39 2.25
C LYS A 29 -0.02 10.55 2.83
N SER A 30 0.59 10.39 4.00
CA SER A 30 1.43 11.45 4.60
C SER A 30 2.69 11.73 3.79
N TYR A 31 3.16 10.76 2.99
CA TYR A 31 4.26 10.90 2.05
C TYR A 31 3.82 11.18 0.61
N GLY A 32 2.55 11.57 0.42
CA GLY A 32 2.02 12.10 -0.83
C GLY A 32 1.54 11.04 -1.82
N LEU A 33 1.40 9.76 -1.40
CA LEU A 33 0.85 8.73 -2.26
C LEU A 33 -0.67 8.86 -2.37
N GLU A 34 -1.17 8.82 -3.60
CA GLU A 34 -2.61 8.77 -3.86
C GLU A 34 -3.14 7.37 -3.56
N ILE A 35 -4.14 7.32 -2.69
CA ILE A 35 -4.80 6.07 -2.31
C ILE A 35 -6.30 6.32 -2.28
N ASN A 36 -7.00 5.82 -3.28
CA ASN A 36 -8.45 5.93 -3.43
C ASN A 36 -9.04 4.66 -4.10
N SER A 37 -10.30 4.74 -4.56
CA SER A 37 -11.02 3.64 -5.20
C SER A 37 -10.39 3.14 -6.48
N PHE A 38 -9.77 4.02 -7.25
CA PHE A 38 -9.23 3.75 -8.58
C PHE A 38 -7.71 3.65 -8.60
N VAL A 39 -7.03 4.38 -7.70
CA VAL A 39 -5.58 4.48 -7.67
C VAL A 39 -5.06 4.08 -6.30
N ASP A 40 -3.98 3.29 -6.29
CA ASP A 40 -3.20 2.98 -5.10
C ASP A 40 -1.70 3.07 -5.46
N GLU A 41 -1.13 4.26 -5.31
CA GLU A 41 0.28 4.52 -5.66
C GLU A 41 1.29 3.81 -4.75
N ARG A 42 0.84 3.11 -3.70
CA ARG A 42 1.70 2.20 -2.94
C ARG A 42 2.17 1.02 -3.80
N ARG A 43 1.43 0.71 -4.88
CA ARG A 43 1.77 -0.32 -5.87
C ARG A 43 2.65 0.21 -6.99
N ASP A 44 2.67 1.53 -7.22
CA ASP A 44 3.55 2.15 -8.20
C ASP A 44 5.01 2.06 -7.73
N PRO A 45 5.91 1.34 -8.43
CA PRO A 45 7.27 1.14 -7.95
C PRO A 45 8.06 2.44 -7.86
N VAL A 46 7.79 3.40 -8.72
CA VAL A 46 8.52 4.69 -8.75
C VAL A 46 8.01 5.61 -7.65
N GLN A 47 6.68 5.82 -7.56
CA GLN A 47 6.10 6.71 -6.55
C GLN A 47 6.30 6.17 -5.14
N ALA A 48 6.08 4.86 -4.93
CA ALA A 48 6.31 4.22 -3.65
C ALA A 48 7.78 4.30 -3.22
N THR A 49 8.74 4.10 -4.14
CA THR A 49 10.17 4.23 -3.82
C THR A 49 10.55 5.66 -3.45
N ARG A 50 10.06 6.66 -4.20
CA ARG A 50 10.28 8.08 -3.84
C ARG A 50 9.72 8.43 -2.46
N ALA A 51 8.53 7.91 -2.14
CA ALA A 51 7.92 8.10 -0.82
C ALA A 51 8.74 7.40 0.29
N ALA A 52 9.20 6.17 0.05
CA ALA A 52 10.03 5.41 1.00
C ALA A 52 11.38 6.08 1.27
N CYS A 53 12.04 6.62 0.23
CA CYS A 53 13.28 7.38 0.39
C CYS A 53 13.07 8.62 1.26
N ARG A 54 11.96 9.36 1.08
CA ARG A 54 11.62 10.50 1.95
C ARG A 54 11.36 10.05 3.38
N TYR A 55 10.60 8.99 3.58
CA TYR A 55 10.32 8.46 4.91
C TYR A 55 11.58 7.99 5.64
N LEU A 56 12.45 7.24 4.96
CA LEU A 56 13.73 6.81 5.52
C LEU A 56 14.64 7.99 5.85
N LYS A 57 14.67 9.03 5.01
CA LYS A 57 15.41 10.26 5.28
C LYS A 57 14.91 10.96 6.56
N ASP A 58 13.59 11.07 6.73
CA ASP A 58 12.99 11.68 7.92
C ASP A 58 13.30 10.85 9.17
N LEU A 59 13.21 9.52 9.10
CA LEU A 59 13.58 8.64 10.20
C LEU A 59 15.07 8.76 10.55
N TYR A 60 15.96 8.84 9.56
CA TYR A 60 17.38 9.05 9.81
C TYR A 60 17.64 10.43 10.45
N SER A 61 16.91 11.45 10.05
CA SER A 61 17.03 12.79 10.65
C SER A 61 16.60 12.82 12.12
N ILE A 62 15.76 11.86 12.56
CA ILE A 62 15.35 11.73 13.97
C ILE A 62 16.41 10.97 14.79
N TYR A 63 16.91 9.87 14.24
CA TYR A 63 17.74 8.92 15.02
C TYR A 63 19.24 9.06 14.77
N HIS A 64 19.66 9.66 13.68
CA HIS A 64 21.05 9.77 13.21
C HIS A 64 21.81 8.42 13.15
N ASP A 65 21.05 7.32 13.13
CA ASP A 65 21.52 5.95 13.02
C ASP A 65 20.65 5.17 12.04
N TRP A 66 21.27 4.52 11.06
CA TRP A 66 20.53 3.78 10.02
C TRP A 66 19.83 2.55 10.57
N THR A 67 20.39 1.87 11.55
CA THR A 67 19.79 0.66 12.11
C THR A 67 18.54 0.99 12.92
N LEU A 68 18.54 2.12 13.63
CA LEU A 68 17.35 2.66 14.29
C LEU A 68 16.32 3.19 13.30
N ALA A 69 16.74 3.85 12.21
CA ALA A 69 15.84 4.32 11.18
C ALA A 69 15.15 3.14 10.46
N ILE A 70 15.87 2.07 10.14
CA ILE A 70 15.34 0.85 9.55
C ILE A 70 14.37 0.13 10.51
N ALA A 71 14.72 0.04 11.80
CA ALA A 71 13.83 -0.49 12.83
C ALA A 71 12.54 0.35 12.93
N ALA A 72 12.65 1.68 12.88
CA ALA A 72 11.52 2.60 12.92
C ALA A 72 10.66 2.53 11.66
N TYR A 73 11.23 2.24 10.50
CA TYR A 73 10.48 1.98 9.28
C TYR A 73 9.52 0.79 9.48
N ASN A 74 10.00 -0.30 10.06
CA ASN A 74 9.22 -1.51 10.31
C ASN A 74 8.15 -1.31 11.40
N CYS A 75 8.52 -0.89 12.61
CA CYS A 75 7.58 -0.85 13.73
C CYS A 75 6.99 0.55 14.03
N GLY A 76 7.42 1.56 13.31
CA GLY A 76 7.06 2.96 13.54
C GLY A 76 7.93 3.64 14.61
N PRO A 77 8.20 4.97 14.47
CA PRO A 77 9.05 5.72 15.38
C PRO A 77 8.56 5.69 16.83
N GLY A 78 7.25 5.62 17.05
CA GLY A 78 6.69 5.55 18.41
C GLY A 78 7.13 4.30 19.20
N ASN A 79 7.35 3.15 18.54
CA ASN A 79 7.81 1.94 19.21
C ASN A 79 9.33 2.01 19.48
N VAL A 80 10.10 2.57 18.56
CA VAL A 80 11.55 2.82 18.78
C VAL A 80 11.76 3.78 19.94
N ASN A 81 11.03 4.90 19.99
CA ASN A 81 11.12 5.85 21.10
C ASN A 81 10.76 5.22 22.46
N LYS A 82 9.76 4.34 22.51
CA LYS A 82 9.44 3.58 23.74
C LYS A 82 10.56 2.62 24.14
N ALA A 83 11.19 1.97 23.14
CA ALA A 83 12.32 1.07 23.40
C ALA A 83 13.54 1.84 23.92
N LEU A 84 13.89 2.97 23.32
CA LEU A 84 14.96 3.88 23.79
C LEU A 84 14.73 4.34 25.24
N ALA A 85 13.51 4.76 25.56
CA ALA A 85 13.16 5.18 26.92
C ALA A 85 13.29 4.04 27.94
N ARG A 86 12.92 2.80 27.56
CA ARG A 86 13.04 1.62 28.43
C ARG A 86 14.49 1.17 28.62
N ALA A 87 15.33 1.36 27.63
CA ALA A 87 16.76 1.04 27.69
C ALA A 87 17.58 2.08 28.49
N GLY A 88 16.96 3.14 29.02
CA GLY A 88 17.66 4.16 29.77
C GLY A 88 18.50 5.10 28.90
N GLY A 89 18.20 5.26 27.61
CA GLY A 89 18.88 6.20 26.71
C GLY A 89 19.92 5.55 25.79
N GLY A 90 19.76 4.28 25.42
CA GLY A 90 20.58 3.63 24.40
C GLY A 90 20.56 4.40 23.06
N THR A 91 21.66 4.39 22.32
CA THR A 91 21.83 5.13 21.06
C THR A 91 21.90 4.26 19.83
N THR A 92 21.95 2.94 20.00
CA THR A 92 22.05 1.97 18.91
C THR A 92 20.89 0.98 18.92
N PHE A 93 20.69 0.31 17.79
CA PHE A 93 19.69 -0.76 17.66
C PHE A 93 19.91 -1.89 18.69
N TRP A 94 21.17 -2.24 18.98
CA TRP A 94 21.49 -3.34 19.89
C TRP A 94 21.20 -3.00 21.35
N ASP A 95 21.33 -1.71 21.74
CA ASP A 95 20.98 -1.26 23.10
C ASP A 95 19.49 -1.42 23.40
N ILE A 96 18.64 -1.31 22.37
CA ILE A 96 17.19 -1.38 22.51
C ILE A 96 16.57 -2.70 22.02
N TYR A 97 17.40 -3.63 21.56
CA TYR A 97 16.98 -4.87 20.91
C TYR A 97 15.91 -5.63 21.70
N GLU A 98 16.14 -5.85 23.00
CA GLU A 98 15.21 -6.59 23.85
C GLU A 98 13.88 -5.85 24.13
N TYR A 99 13.83 -4.55 23.92
CA TYR A 99 12.64 -3.72 24.12
C TYR A 99 11.82 -3.53 22.84
N LEU A 100 12.37 -3.93 21.67
CA LEU A 100 11.68 -3.84 20.38
C LEU A 100 10.64 -4.96 20.22
N PRO A 101 9.59 -4.76 19.39
CA PRO A 101 8.71 -5.84 18.98
C PRO A 101 9.50 -7.01 18.38
N ARG A 102 9.05 -8.24 18.65
CA ARG A 102 9.76 -9.46 18.20
C ARG A 102 10.03 -9.48 16.70
N GLU A 103 9.08 -9.03 15.89
CA GLU A 103 9.24 -8.93 14.44
C GLU A 103 10.38 -7.97 14.07
N THR A 104 10.45 -6.79 14.71
CA THR A 104 11.45 -5.77 14.44
C THR A 104 12.87 -6.20 14.82
N ARG A 105 13.00 -7.06 15.84
CA ARG A 105 14.31 -7.63 16.22
C ARG A 105 14.95 -8.43 15.08
N GLY A 106 14.14 -9.14 14.30
CA GLY A 106 14.59 -9.88 13.13
C GLY A 106 14.75 -9.04 11.86
N TYR A 107 14.11 -7.87 11.81
CA TYR A 107 14.03 -7.07 10.60
C TYR A 107 15.37 -6.45 10.18
N VAL A 108 16.12 -5.84 11.11
CA VAL A 108 17.45 -5.27 10.82
C VAL A 108 18.47 -6.35 10.43
N PRO A 109 18.59 -7.49 11.15
CA PRO A 109 19.41 -8.62 10.70
C PRO A 109 19.01 -9.14 9.31
N ALA A 110 17.71 -9.27 9.02
CA ALA A 110 17.23 -9.67 7.70
C ALA A 110 17.60 -8.66 6.59
N PHE A 111 17.57 -7.36 6.89
CA PHE A 111 18.06 -6.31 5.98
C PHE A 111 19.55 -6.47 5.68
N VAL A 112 20.36 -6.71 6.69
CA VAL A 112 21.81 -6.94 6.52
C VAL A 112 22.05 -8.19 5.69
N GLY A 113 21.35 -9.30 5.98
CA GLY A 113 21.45 -10.56 5.22
C GLY A 113 21.05 -10.39 3.76
N ALA A 114 19.93 -9.68 3.47
CA ALA A 114 19.49 -9.39 2.11
C ALA A 114 20.49 -8.48 1.36
N SER A 115 21.03 -7.49 2.03
CA SER A 115 22.04 -6.59 1.45
C SER A 115 23.34 -7.34 1.12
N TYR A 116 23.76 -8.23 2.02
CA TYR A 116 24.91 -9.11 1.81
C TYR A 116 24.69 -10.04 0.61
N ALA A 117 23.56 -10.75 0.57
CA ALA A 117 23.23 -11.65 -0.53
C ALA A 117 23.17 -10.91 -1.88
N TYR A 118 22.64 -9.68 -1.90
CA TYR A 118 22.61 -8.84 -3.10
C TYR A 118 24.03 -8.40 -3.53
N ALA A 119 24.86 -7.95 -2.59
CA ALA A 119 26.20 -7.46 -2.89
C ALA A 119 27.15 -8.57 -3.34
N TYR A 120 27.00 -9.79 -2.79
CA TYR A 120 27.86 -10.92 -3.02
C TYR A 120 27.20 -12.06 -3.80
N HIS A 121 26.13 -11.75 -4.57
CA HIS A 121 25.35 -12.76 -5.28
C HIS A 121 26.20 -13.66 -6.21
N GLN A 122 27.18 -13.07 -6.91
CA GLN A 122 28.05 -13.83 -7.81
C GLN A 122 28.92 -14.82 -7.07
N GLN A 123 29.51 -14.43 -5.93
CA GLN A 123 30.34 -15.29 -5.07
C GLN A 123 29.56 -16.47 -4.49
N HIS A 124 28.24 -16.30 -4.34
CA HIS A 124 27.32 -17.35 -3.87
C HIS A 124 26.66 -18.12 -5.02
N GLY A 125 27.05 -17.91 -6.26
CA GLY A 125 26.49 -18.62 -7.42
C GLY A 125 25.05 -18.22 -7.75
N ILE A 126 24.55 -17.12 -7.19
CA ILE A 126 23.21 -16.59 -7.50
C ILE A 126 23.29 -15.87 -8.84
N GLN A 127 22.62 -16.41 -9.84
CA GLN A 127 22.57 -15.84 -11.18
C GLN A 127 21.28 -15.07 -11.41
N SER A 128 21.36 -14.01 -12.23
CA SER A 128 20.19 -13.28 -12.69
C SER A 128 19.47 -14.06 -13.78
N GLU A 129 18.18 -14.22 -13.64
CA GLU A 129 17.32 -14.71 -14.72
C GLU A 129 16.86 -13.55 -15.62
N ASN A 130 16.57 -13.84 -16.88
CA ASN A 130 15.98 -12.85 -17.76
C ASN A 130 14.57 -12.50 -17.27
N PRO A 131 14.26 -11.21 -17.06
CA PRO A 131 12.93 -10.83 -16.62
C PRO A 131 11.91 -11.15 -17.72
N PRO A 132 10.71 -11.67 -17.33
CA PRO A 132 9.63 -11.95 -18.29
C PRO A 132 8.97 -10.69 -18.86
N MET A 133 9.47 -9.52 -18.51
CA MET A 133 8.91 -8.22 -18.82
C MET A 133 9.75 -7.46 -19.84
N PRO A 134 9.14 -6.60 -20.70
CA PRO A 134 9.91 -5.72 -21.57
C PRO A 134 10.77 -4.78 -20.74
N LEU A 135 12.08 -4.78 -21.00
CA LEU A 135 13.05 -3.92 -20.30
C LEU A 135 12.89 -2.43 -20.70
N ALA A 136 12.56 -2.18 -21.98
CA ALA A 136 12.35 -0.84 -22.49
C ALA A 136 10.87 -0.46 -22.40
N THR A 137 10.57 0.51 -21.52
CA THR A 137 9.24 1.08 -21.33
C THR A 137 9.28 2.59 -21.53
N ASP A 138 8.14 3.17 -21.90
CA ASP A 138 7.95 4.60 -21.96
C ASP A 138 6.60 4.97 -21.39
N THR A 139 6.31 6.26 -21.26
CA THR A 139 5.14 6.79 -20.57
C THR A 139 4.30 7.69 -21.45
N ILE A 140 2.98 7.55 -21.33
CA ILE A 140 2.02 8.46 -21.94
C ILE A 140 1.22 9.18 -20.86
N ARG A 141 0.96 10.45 -21.09
CA ARG A 141 0.09 11.25 -20.25
C ARG A 141 -1.36 11.09 -20.69
N VAL A 142 -2.15 10.39 -19.87
CA VAL A 142 -3.57 10.17 -20.10
C VAL A 142 -4.37 11.32 -19.49
N THR A 143 -5.24 11.96 -20.30
CA THR A 143 -6.05 13.10 -19.90
C THR A 143 -7.56 12.84 -19.92
N ARG A 144 -7.96 11.64 -20.39
CA ARG A 144 -9.36 11.19 -20.46
C ARG A 144 -9.50 9.89 -19.68
N LEU A 145 -10.69 9.65 -19.11
CA LEU A 145 -11.00 8.37 -18.47
C LEU A 145 -10.66 7.22 -19.42
N LEU A 146 -9.92 6.20 -18.95
CA LEU A 146 -9.41 5.13 -19.79
C LEU A 146 -9.44 3.81 -19.03
N HIS A 147 -9.80 2.72 -19.70
CA HIS A 147 -9.65 1.37 -19.19
C HIS A 147 -8.50 0.66 -19.92
N LEU A 148 -7.63 -0.05 -19.21
CA LEU A 148 -6.47 -0.73 -19.80
C LEU A 148 -6.89 -1.74 -20.89
N GLY A 149 -8.06 -2.34 -20.78
CA GLY A 149 -8.63 -3.23 -21.80
C GLY A 149 -8.87 -2.57 -23.17
N GLN A 150 -9.13 -1.25 -23.21
CA GLN A 150 -9.23 -0.50 -24.47
C GLN A 150 -7.89 -0.48 -25.19
N VAL A 151 -6.81 -0.18 -24.43
CA VAL A 151 -5.44 -0.17 -24.95
C VAL A 151 -5.04 -1.57 -25.39
N ALA A 152 -5.25 -2.57 -24.52
CA ALA A 152 -4.93 -3.97 -24.79
C ALA A 152 -5.56 -4.46 -26.09
N SER A 153 -6.88 -4.22 -26.27
CA SER A 153 -7.64 -4.68 -27.43
C SER A 153 -7.39 -3.89 -28.71
N THR A 154 -6.85 -2.68 -28.64
CA THR A 154 -6.55 -1.87 -29.81
C THR A 154 -5.13 -2.09 -30.31
N LEU A 155 -4.19 -2.28 -29.39
CA LEU A 155 -2.78 -2.42 -29.71
C LEU A 155 -2.30 -3.87 -29.70
N ASP A 156 -3.20 -4.82 -29.45
CA ASP A 156 -2.88 -6.24 -29.29
C ASP A 156 -1.79 -6.51 -28.24
N ILE A 157 -1.89 -5.80 -27.11
CA ILE A 157 -1.00 -5.98 -25.95
C ILE A 157 -1.67 -6.91 -24.96
N PRO A 158 -1.01 -7.96 -24.45
CA PRO A 158 -1.56 -8.75 -23.35
C PRO A 158 -1.92 -7.87 -22.15
N ILE A 159 -3.15 -7.98 -21.66
CA ILE A 159 -3.65 -7.12 -20.55
C ILE A 159 -2.78 -7.27 -19.30
N GLU A 160 -2.20 -8.44 -19.05
CA GLU A 160 -1.32 -8.69 -17.92
C GLU A 160 -0.01 -7.89 -18.00
N THR A 161 0.48 -7.63 -19.21
CA THR A 161 1.63 -6.73 -19.42
C THR A 161 1.29 -5.32 -18.97
N LEU A 162 0.12 -4.80 -19.35
CA LEU A 162 -0.34 -3.48 -18.93
C LEU A 162 -0.58 -3.39 -17.43
N ARG A 163 -1.19 -4.42 -16.83
CA ARG A 163 -1.42 -4.51 -15.38
C ARG A 163 -0.11 -4.53 -14.60
N THR A 164 0.89 -5.25 -15.09
CA THR A 164 2.19 -5.36 -14.43
C THR A 164 2.98 -4.05 -14.53
N LEU A 165 2.88 -3.34 -15.64
CA LEU A 165 3.51 -2.04 -15.83
C LEU A 165 2.76 -0.91 -15.09
N ASN A 166 1.48 -1.10 -14.76
CA ASN A 166 0.61 -0.09 -14.16
C ASN A 166 -0.15 -0.64 -12.94
N PRO A 167 0.53 -1.23 -11.95
CA PRO A 167 -0.11 -1.95 -10.85
C PRO A 167 -0.90 -1.04 -9.91
N GLN A 168 -0.70 0.28 -9.98
CA GLN A 168 -1.41 1.29 -9.20
C GLN A 168 -2.87 1.46 -9.61
N TYR A 169 -3.26 1.09 -10.84
CA TYR A 169 -4.63 1.27 -11.31
C TYR A 169 -5.50 0.08 -10.92
N LYS A 170 -6.42 0.33 -10.02
CA LYS A 170 -7.40 -0.66 -9.59
C LYS A 170 -8.48 -0.82 -10.67
N MET A 171 -8.97 -2.05 -10.84
CA MET A 171 -10.04 -2.34 -11.81
C MET A 171 -9.66 -1.95 -13.24
N ASP A 172 -8.37 -1.87 -13.54
CA ASP A 172 -7.84 -1.48 -14.86
C ASP A 172 -8.26 -0.08 -15.32
N ILE A 173 -8.63 0.82 -14.39
CA ILE A 173 -9.15 2.15 -14.72
C ILE A 173 -8.15 3.24 -14.38
N ILE A 174 -7.82 4.07 -15.36
CA ILE A 174 -7.08 5.31 -15.21
C ILE A 174 -8.11 6.44 -15.09
N PRO A 175 -8.32 7.03 -13.89
CA PRO A 175 -9.43 7.96 -13.63
C PRO A 175 -9.09 9.40 -14.04
N ALA A 176 -8.61 9.59 -15.27
CA ALA A 176 -8.19 10.88 -15.80
C ALA A 176 -9.38 11.77 -16.19
N THR A 177 -10.11 12.26 -15.18
CA THR A 177 -11.27 13.16 -15.36
C THR A 177 -10.98 14.59 -14.90
N ILE A 178 -10.27 14.74 -13.77
CA ILE A 178 -9.95 16.06 -13.18
C ILE A 178 -8.47 16.39 -13.38
N LYS A 179 -7.61 15.37 -13.27
CA LYS A 179 -6.17 15.49 -13.49
C LYS A 179 -5.70 14.41 -14.46
N SER A 180 -4.54 14.63 -15.06
CA SER A 180 -3.90 13.62 -15.89
C SER A 180 -3.17 12.59 -15.06
N TYR A 181 -3.04 11.40 -15.62
CA TYR A 181 -2.30 10.26 -15.06
C TYR A 181 -1.29 9.73 -16.07
N THR A 182 -0.37 8.90 -15.61
CA THR A 182 0.67 8.29 -16.45
C THR A 182 0.30 6.86 -16.76
N LEU A 183 0.29 6.48 -18.04
CA LEU A 183 0.24 5.10 -18.50
C LEU A 183 1.65 4.68 -18.92
N VAL A 184 2.15 3.58 -18.38
CA VAL A 184 3.42 2.96 -18.77
C VAL A 184 3.14 1.89 -19.82
N LEU A 185 3.87 1.94 -20.93
CA LEU A 185 3.77 0.99 -22.06
C LEU A 185 5.14 0.44 -22.43
N PRO A 186 5.24 -0.76 -23.05
CA PRO A 186 6.46 -1.15 -23.74
C PRO A 186 6.77 -0.12 -24.84
N GLN A 187 8.02 0.33 -24.92
CA GLN A 187 8.43 1.46 -25.75
C GLN A 187 8.02 1.34 -27.23
N HIS A 188 8.04 0.13 -27.77
CA HIS A 188 7.70 -0.10 -29.18
C HIS A 188 6.22 0.14 -29.53
N TYR A 189 5.30 0.22 -28.52
CA TYR A 189 3.90 0.54 -28.74
C TYR A 189 3.59 2.04 -28.66
N LEU A 190 4.58 2.88 -28.31
CA LEU A 190 4.33 4.31 -28.08
C LEU A 190 3.72 5.03 -29.30
N CYS A 191 4.38 4.86 -30.46
CA CYS A 191 3.91 5.50 -31.71
C CYS A 191 2.52 4.97 -32.12
N GLN A 192 2.29 3.65 -31.93
CA GLN A 192 1.01 3.04 -32.25
C GLN A 192 -0.10 3.55 -31.33
N TYR A 193 0.18 3.72 -30.04
CA TYR A 193 -0.79 4.32 -29.11
C TYR A 193 -1.19 5.73 -29.56
N ILE A 194 -0.19 6.59 -29.88
CA ILE A 194 -0.45 7.97 -30.30
C ILE A 194 -1.30 7.99 -31.58
N ALA A 195 -0.98 7.13 -32.55
CA ALA A 195 -1.73 7.04 -33.81
C ALA A 195 -3.15 6.50 -33.63
N SER A 196 -3.40 5.68 -32.60
CA SER A 196 -4.68 5.00 -32.34
C SER A 196 -5.47 5.57 -31.18
N GLU A 197 -5.08 6.72 -30.60
CA GLU A 197 -5.70 7.28 -29.37
C GLU A 197 -7.21 7.43 -29.49
N GLU A 198 -7.69 7.97 -30.59
CA GLU A 198 -9.13 8.14 -30.82
C GLU A 198 -9.87 6.80 -31.00
N GLU A 199 -9.23 5.80 -31.60
CA GLU A 199 -9.79 4.46 -31.72
C GLU A 199 -9.91 3.77 -30.35
N ILE A 200 -8.88 3.92 -29.50
CA ILE A 200 -8.88 3.45 -28.12
C ILE A 200 -10.11 4.01 -27.39
N HIS A 201 -10.34 5.33 -27.48
CA HIS A 201 -11.45 5.99 -26.80
C HIS A 201 -12.84 5.69 -27.41
N ARG A 202 -12.95 5.29 -28.68
CA ARG A 202 -14.23 4.81 -29.26
C ARG A 202 -14.79 3.58 -28.54
N LYS A 203 -13.96 2.85 -27.80
CA LYS A 203 -14.36 1.67 -27.03
C LYS A 203 -14.87 1.99 -25.61
N ASP A 204 -15.05 3.26 -25.23
CA ASP A 204 -15.52 3.69 -23.91
C ASP A 204 -16.84 3.03 -23.50
N SER A 205 -17.82 2.96 -24.44
CA SER A 205 -19.11 2.33 -24.17
C SER A 205 -19.04 0.84 -23.83
N THR A 206 -17.98 0.16 -24.27
CA THR A 206 -17.77 -1.27 -24.00
C THR A 206 -17.13 -1.49 -22.64
N TYR A 207 -16.06 -0.74 -22.33
CA TYR A 207 -15.22 -0.98 -21.16
C TYR A 207 -15.60 -0.14 -19.94
N LEU A 208 -16.17 1.05 -20.16
CA LEU A 208 -16.46 2.02 -19.10
C LEU A 208 -17.96 2.17 -18.81
N LYS A 209 -18.84 1.35 -19.42
CA LYS A 209 -20.29 1.46 -19.29
C LYS A 209 -20.78 1.59 -17.84
N GLU A 210 -20.19 0.82 -16.92
CA GLU A 210 -20.53 0.88 -15.49
C GLU A 210 -20.04 2.16 -14.78
N TYR A 211 -19.03 2.82 -15.34
CA TYR A 211 -18.35 3.97 -14.75
C TYR A 211 -18.77 5.32 -15.36
N ILE A 212 -19.36 5.30 -16.56
CA ILE A 212 -19.95 6.48 -17.20
C ILE A 212 -21.23 6.93 -16.46
N ASN A 213 -21.89 6.03 -15.73
CA ASN A 213 -23.06 6.39 -14.92
C ASN A 213 -22.61 7.06 -13.59
N PRO A 214 -22.90 8.36 -13.38
CA PRO A 214 -22.54 9.09 -12.15
C PRO A 214 -23.02 8.40 -10.87
N ALA A 215 -24.18 7.75 -10.90
CA ALA A 215 -24.72 7.01 -9.76
C ALA A 215 -23.83 5.84 -9.33
N ASN A 216 -23.14 5.18 -10.24
CA ASN A 216 -22.22 4.09 -9.92
C ASN A 216 -20.91 4.60 -9.31
N ILE A 217 -20.44 5.76 -9.75
CA ILE A 217 -19.26 6.43 -9.15
C ILE A 217 -19.56 6.84 -7.71
N GLU A 218 -20.73 7.46 -7.47
CA GLU A 218 -21.16 7.84 -6.12
C GLU A 218 -21.41 6.61 -5.22
N LYS A 219 -22.01 5.55 -5.73
CA LYS A 219 -22.20 4.29 -5.00
C LYS A 219 -20.86 3.65 -4.61
N LYS A 220 -19.85 3.70 -5.47
CA LYS A 220 -18.49 3.22 -5.14
C LYS A 220 -17.78 4.11 -4.14
N LYS A 221 -17.86 5.43 -4.28
CA LYS A 221 -17.32 6.38 -3.28
C LYS A 221 -17.92 6.14 -1.90
N LEU A 222 -19.24 5.90 -1.82
CA LEU A 222 -19.94 5.55 -0.57
C LEU A 222 -19.50 4.19 -0.02
N ALA A 223 -19.29 3.19 -0.85
CA ALA A 223 -18.77 1.89 -0.44
C ALA A 223 -17.35 1.98 0.13
N ASP A 224 -16.50 2.85 -0.46
CA ASP A 224 -15.15 3.10 0.05
C ASP A 224 -15.11 4.00 1.29
N ALA A 225 -16.13 4.85 1.48
CA ALA A 225 -16.34 5.61 2.70
C ALA A 225 -16.87 4.75 3.86
N THR A 226 -17.36 3.53 3.57
CA THR A 226 -17.74 2.58 4.63
C THR A 226 -16.45 2.15 5.36
N PRO A 227 -16.35 2.42 6.67
CA PRO A 227 -15.12 2.11 7.39
C PRO A 227 -14.86 0.61 7.33
N ALA A 228 -13.64 0.24 6.92
CA ALA A 228 -13.18 -1.14 7.05
C ALA A 228 -13.29 -1.55 8.52
N TYR A 229 -13.81 -2.71 8.79
CA TYR A 229 -13.93 -3.22 10.14
C TYR A 229 -13.28 -4.59 10.26
N THR A 230 -12.73 -4.87 11.45
CA THR A 230 -12.40 -6.23 11.87
C THR A 230 -13.49 -6.75 12.82
N THR A 231 -13.60 -8.06 12.94
CA THR A 231 -14.55 -8.67 13.89
C THR A 231 -13.82 -9.00 15.17
N TYR A 232 -14.35 -8.55 16.31
CA TYR A 232 -13.87 -8.87 17.64
C TYR A 232 -14.93 -9.63 18.43
N THR A 233 -14.55 -10.74 19.06
CA THR A 233 -15.43 -11.48 19.98
C THR A 233 -15.16 -11.00 21.39
N VAL A 234 -16.21 -10.45 22.04
CA VAL A 234 -16.18 -9.93 23.42
C VAL A 234 -15.81 -11.04 24.37
N LYS A 235 -14.81 -10.81 25.21
CA LYS A 235 -14.36 -11.72 26.27
C LYS A 235 -14.89 -11.27 27.62
N ARG A 236 -14.89 -12.17 28.59
CA ARG A 236 -15.27 -11.87 29.98
C ARG A 236 -14.42 -10.71 30.53
N GLY A 237 -15.07 -9.68 31.08
CA GLY A 237 -14.39 -8.50 31.62
C GLY A 237 -14.11 -7.38 30.59
N ASP A 238 -14.42 -7.58 29.30
CA ASP A 238 -14.27 -6.53 28.32
C ASP A 238 -15.27 -5.39 28.52
N THR A 239 -14.79 -4.17 28.33
CA THR A 239 -15.62 -2.98 28.21
C THR A 239 -15.46 -2.37 26.82
N LEU A 240 -16.50 -1.71 26.31
CA LEU A 240 -16.44 -1.06 25.01
C LEU A 240 -15.32 -0.02 24.95
N GLY A 241 -15.02 0.66 26.07
CA GLY A 241 -13.94 1.62 26.19
C GLY A 241 -12.55 0.97 26.10
N ALA A 242 -12.35 -0.21 26.71
CA ALA A 242 -11.09 -0.97 26.61
C ALA A 242 -10.86 -1.49 25.18
N ILE A 243 -11.93 -2.01 24.56
CA ILE A 243 -11.90 -2.46 23.15
C ILE A 243 -11.58 -1.28 22.23
N ALA A 244 -12.24 -0.12 22.42
CA ALA A 244 -12.00 1.07 21.61
C ALA A 244 -10.53 1.55 21.70
N ARG A 245 -9.96 1.59 22.90
CA ARG A 245 -8.54 1.93 23.11
C ARG A 245 -7.60 0.94 22.43
N ARG A 246 -7.87 -0.36 22.58
CA ARG A 246 -7.06 -1.43 21.97
C ARG A 246 -6.99 -1.30 20.45
N TYR A 247 -8.08 -0.94 19.81
CA TYR A 247 -8.20 -0.82 18.36
C TYR A 247 -8.04 0.62 17.85
N ARG A 248 -7.61 1.55 18.72
CA ARG A 248 -7.37 2.97 18.39
C ARG A 248 -8.59 3.63 17.71
N THR A 249 -9.78 3.30 18.21
CA THR A 249 -11.06 3.85 17.74
C THR A 249 -11.84 4.46 18.92
N THR A 250 -13.05 4.93 18.69
CA THR A 250 -13.92 5.48 19.74
C THR A 250 -15.10 4.55 20.03
N THR A 251 -15.59 4.59 21.25
CA THR A 251 -16.81 3.85 21.65
C THR A 251 -17.99 4.23 20.77
N ALA A 252 -18.12 5.52 20.41
CA ALA A 252 -19.18 6.01 19.54
C ALA A 252 -19.15 5.38 18.15
N GLN A 253 -17.94 5.22 17.56
CA GLN A 253 -17.76 4.56 16.26
C GLN A 253 -18.12 3.07 16.31
N ILE A 254 -17.69 2.35 17.38
CA ILE A 254 -18.07 0.95 17.56
C ILE A 254 -19.58 0.81 17.73
N MET A 255 -20.19 1.66 18.56
CA MET A 255 -21.66 1.65 18.78
C MET A 255 -22.43 1.87 17.49
N LYS A 256 -22.04 2.91 16.71
CA LYS A 256 -22.68 3.23 15.42
C LYS A 256 -22.57 2.06 14.43
N LEU A 257 -21.39 1.44 14.33
CA LEU A 257 -21.13 0.33 13.39
C LEU A 257 -21.90 -0.94 13.75
N ASN A 258 -22.16 -1.16 15.05
CA ASN A 258 -22.85 -2.33 15.58
C ASN A 258 -24.31 -2.04 15.97
N LYS A 259 -24.83 -0.84 15.72
CA LYS A 259 -26.19 -0.40 16.12
C LYS A 259 -26.47 -0.61 17.61
N LEU A 260 -25.44 -0.43 18.45
CA LEU A 260 -25.58 -0.58 19.89
C LEU A 260 -26.25 0.67 20.51
N LYS A 261 -27.28 0.47 21.29
CA LYS A 261 -27.97 1.56 22.01
C LYS A 261 -27.31 1.92 23.35
N ASN A 262 -26.49 1.00 23.91
CA ASN A 262 -25.88 1.19 25.24
C ASN A 262 -24.46 0.56 25.23
N ALA A 263 -23.46 1.36 25.62
CA ALA A 263 -22.05 0.95 25.66
C ALA A 263 -21.77 -0.10 26.77
N ASN A 264 -22.58 -0.14 27.80
CA ASN A 264 -22.38 -0.99 28.98
C ASN A 264 -23.07 -2.36 28.87
N LYS A 265 -23.84 -2.60 27.79
CA LYS A 265 -24.55 -3.87 27.58
C LYS A 265 -23.82 -4.76 26.59
N LEU A 266 -22.58 -5.13 26.89
CA LEU A 266 -21.86 -6.16 26.16
C LEU A 266 -22.14 -7.55 26.72
N ARG A 267 -22.25 -8.54 25.85
CA ARG A 267 -22.36 -9.96 26.24
C ARG A 267 -21.07 -10.70 25.87
N GLU A 268 -20.60 -11.55 26.76
CA GLU A 268 -19.50 -12.46 26.44
C GLU A 268 -19.88 -13.31 25.21
N GLY A 269 -18.93 -13.51 24.29
CA GLY A 269 -19.17 -14.18 23.01
C GLY A 269 -19.80 -13.29 21.93
N GLN A 270 -20.25 -12.07 22.26
CA GLN A 270 -20.80 -11.15 21.26
C GLN A 270 -19.76 -10.77 20.22
N ARG A 271 -20.09 -10.89 18.92
CA ARG A 271 -19.25 -10.41 17.83
C ARG A 271 -19.50 -8.94 17.57
N LEU A 272 -18.45 -8.13 17.68
CA LEU A 272 -18.47 -6.71 17.38
C LEU A 272 -17.68 -6.41 16.11
N ARG A 273 -18.22 -5.59 15.24
CA ARG A 273 -17.49 -4.96 14.14
C ARG A 273 -16.74 -3.76 14.69
N ILE A 274 -15.42 -3.79 14.62
CA ILE A 274 -14.56 -2.73 15.13
C ILE A 274 -14.01 -1.96 13.92
N PRO A 275 -14.26 -0.64 13.79
CA PRO A 275 -13.75 0.14 12.69
C PRO A 275 -12.22 0.14 12.71
N ILE A 276 -11.61 -0.19 11.56
CA ILE A 276 -10.18 -0.05 11.36
C ILE A 276 -9.98 1.33 10.72
N ARG A 277 -9.12 2.17 11.31
CA ARG A 277 -8.66 3.37 10.61
C ARG A 277 -7.88 2.92 9.37
N ARG A 278 -8.44 3.21 8.20
CA ARG A 278 -7.70 3.14 6.94
C ARG A 278 -6.67 4.25 6.90
#